data_597019133a2be74c5ab04cba0f55f6cc
#
_entry.id   597019133a2be74c5ab04cba0f55f6cc
#
_cell.length_a   1.000
_cell.length_b   1.000
_cell.length_c   1.000
_cell.angle_alpha   90.00
_cell.angle_beta   90.00
_cell.angle_gamma   90.00
#
_symmetry.space_group_name_H-M   'P 1'
#
loop_
_entity.id
_entity.type
_entity.pdbx_description
1 polymer ?
#
loop_
_entity_poly.entity_id
_entity_poly.type
_entity_poly.pdbx_seq_one_letter_code
_entity_poly.pdbx_strand_id
1 'polypeptide(L)'
;VSTDAAEELTPAVVSGAGRPECPDQPQDRPLRIAMLSYRSKPHCGGQGIYLRHVSRELAALGHHVEVFSGQPYPELEPGPLLRTLPSLDLYRDEDPFRTPGLREYRDWIDVLEVATMWTGAFPEPRTFGLRAVRALRDRLSDFDVVHDNQVLATGMLRIAQLGLPLVTSIHHPISVDRRIELKAARGFSRLTKRRWYSFVRMQARVARKVGPIMTGSESSKADIIRDFRVPAQNVRVVPLGVDTRLFHPRPAPRVPGRMVAVASADSPVKGVATLLRAYAKLITDRDAELILVSKLTPDGPTARLLADLGVGGKVKFVSGISDEELAQLLASAEIAVVPSLYEGFSLPAAEHMASGTPLVASRTGALPEVTGDAAVLVTPGDPEELAAALRGLLDSPAERDRLSAAALDRVAERFAWQAVARSTVAEYRRAMAALAPRGTTAGPARQAASSSGPAAC
;
A
#
# COMPACT_ATOMS: atom_id res chain seq x y z
N VAL A 1 12.19 -69.70 32.19
CA VAL A 1 11.76 -70.43 30.98
C VAL A 1 11.21 -69.42 29.99
N SER A 2 11.84 -69.46 28.85
CA SER A 2 11.46 -68.85 27.55
C SER A 2 11.77 -67.37 27.32
N THR A 3 12.86 -67.24 26.67
CA THR A 3 13.31 -66.16 25.80
C THR A 3 12.39 -65.95 24.62
N ASP A 4 12.09 -64.72 24.27
CA ASP A 4 11.74 -64.38 22.89
C ASP A 4 12.45 -63.12 22.44
N ALA A 5 13.10 -63.25 21.29
CA ALA A 5 13.97 -62.27 20.65
C ALA A 5 13.16 -61.18 19.96
N ALA A 6 13.53 -59.92 20.18
CA ALA A 6 13.08 -58.80 19.38
C ALA A 6 14.02 -58.60 18.21
N GLU A 7 13.56 -58.81 17.00
CA GLU A 7 14.19 -58.51 15.72
C GLU A 7 14.28 -57.01 15.52
N GLU A 8 15.49 -56.48 15.46
CA GLU A 8 15.78 -55.13 15.00
C GLU A 8 15.57 -54.98 13.48
N LEU A 9 14.54 -54.24 13.08
CA LEU A 9 14.33 -53.82 11.71
C LEU A 9 15.08 -52.50 11.43
N THR A 10 16.23 -52.62 10.81
CA THR A 10 16.98 -51.50 10.24
C THR A 10 16.23 -50.93 9.02
N PRO A 11 15.98 -49.59 8.95
CA PRO A 11 15.38 -49.00 7.73
C PRO A 11 16.47 -48.87 6.65
N ALA A 12 16.18 -49.43 5.49
CA ALA A 12 16.99 -49.32 4.29
C ALA A 12 17.12 -47.85 3.84
N VAL A 13 18.35 -47.39 3.72
CA VAL A 13 18.70 -46.11 3.10
C VAL A 13 18.39 -46.23 1.61
N VAL A 14 17.29 -45.61 1.16
CA VAL A 14 17.01 -45.41 -0.25
C VAL A 14 17.88 -44.27 -0.72
N SER A 15 18.95 -44.62 -1.44
CA SER A 15 19.77 -43.74 -2.22
C SER A 15 18.88 -42.95 -3.22
N GLY A 16 18.66 -41.68 -2.91
CA GLY A 16 17.95 -40.75 -3.80
C GLY A 16 18.74 -40.54 -5.06
N ALA A 17 18.27 -41.07 -6.16
CA ALA A 17 18.73 -40.69 -7.50
C ALA A 17 18.52 -39.18 -7.66
N GLY A 18 19.63 -38.46 -7.97
CA GLY A 18 19.63 -37.03 -8.24
C GLY A 18 18.58 -36.67 -9.29
N ARG A 19 17.67 -35.78 -8.96
CA ARG A 19 16.85 -35.12 -9.98
C ARG A 19 17.80 -34.41 -10.94
N PRO A 20 17.65 -34.59 -12.25
CA PRO A 20 18.42 -33.82 -13.21
C PRO A 20 18.10 -32.33 -12.98
N GLU A 21 19.14 -31.52 -12.72
CA GLU A 21 19.05 -30.08 -12.74
C GLU A 21 18.47 -29.66 -14.10
N CYS A 22 17.27 -29.13 -14.09
CA CYS A 22 16.66 -28.51 -15.26
C CYS A 22 17.54 -27.29 -15.63
N PRO A 23 17.98 -27.15 -16.89
CA PRO A 23 18.78 -26.01 -17.29
C PRO A 23 17.99 -24.73 -17.05
N ASP A 24 18.68 -23.68 -16.58
CA ASP A 24 18.22 -22.32 -16.24
C ASP A 24 16.92 -21.93 -16.95
N GLN A 25 15.83 -21.99 -16.20
CA GLN A 25 14.58 -21.42 -16.71
C GLN A 25 14.77 -19.89 -16.77
N PRO A 26 14.33 -19.22 -17.86
CA PRO A 26 14.41 -17.75 -18.01
C PRO A 26 13.75 -16.97 -16.85
N GLN A 27 13.13 -17.69 -15.90
CA GLN A 27 12.39 -17.16 -14.76
C GLN A 27 13.27 -16.66 -13.62
N ASP A 28 14.56 -17.02 -13.53
CA ASP A 28 15.41 -16.69 -12.37
C ASP A 28 16.39 -15.54 -12.58
N ARG A 29 16.48 -14.98 -13.79
CA ARG A 29 17.39 -13.86 -14.00
C ARG A 29 16.96 -12.60 -13.23
N PRO A 30 17.92 -11.81 -12.71
CA PRO A 30 17.65 -10.49 -12.15
C PRO A 30 16.92 -9.59 -13.15
N LEU A 31 15.92 -8.85 -12.67
CA LEU A 31 15.18 -7.87 -13.46
C LEU A 31 15.74 -6.48 -13.23
N ARG A 32 15.69 -5.63 -14.26
CA ARG A 32 15.96 -4.20 -14.19
C ARG A 32 14.61 -3.47 -14.15
N ILE A 33 14.31 -2.86 -13.02
CA ILE A 33 12.98 -2.35 -12.68
C ILE A 33 13.03 -0.82 -12.55
N ALA A 34 12.19 -0.12 -13.32
CA ALA A 34 11.93 1.30 -13.12
C ALA A 34 10.64 1.48 -12.31
N MET A 35 10.75 1.95 -11.07
CA MET A 35 9.58 2.27 -10.23
C MET A 35 9.27 3.76 -10.31
N LEU A 36 8.01 4.12 -10.58
CA LEU A 36 7.57 5.49 -10.78
C LEU A 36 6.65 5.93 -9.64
N SER A 37 6.96 7.00 -8.94
CA SER A 37 6.12 7.56 -7.88
C SER A 37 6.08 9.08 -7.96
N TYR A 38 4.90 9.66 -8.12
CA TYR A 38 4.79 11.11 -8.27
C TYR A 38 4.98 11.85 -6.94
N ARG A 39 4.80 11.17 -5.81
CA ARG A 39 4.89 11.70 -4.46
C ARG A 39 5.14 10.59 -3.46
N SER A 40 6.15 10.75 -2.59
CA SER A 40 6.56 9.70 -1.65
C SER A 40 7.01 10.30 -0.33
N LYS A 41 6.05 10.74 0.50
CA LYS A 41 6.40 11.19 1.87
C LYS A 41 7.06 10.04 2.61
N PRO A 42 8.26 10.24 3.22
CA PRO A 42 9.05 9.14 3.78
C PRO A 42 8.39 8.45 4.99
N HIS A 43 7.76 9.24 5.89
CA HIS A 43 7.24 8.75 7.17
C HIS A 43 5.71 8.77 7.27
N CYS A 44 5.00 9.19 6.24
CA CYS A 44 3.54 9.21 6.27
C CYS A 44 2.93 8.98 4.89
N GLY A 45 1.81 8.26 4.87
CA GLY A 45 1.10 7.93 3.63
C GLY A 45 1.56 6.60 3.02
N GLY A 46 0.60 5.75 2.72
CA GLY A 46 0.84 4.38 2.28
C GLY A 46 1.70 4.21 1.03
N GLN A 47 1.71 5.20 0.12
CA GLN A 47 2.50 5.14 -1.13
C GLN A 47 4.01 5.20 -0.88
N GLY A 48 4.47 6.10 0.01
CA GLY A 48 5.89 6.26 0.33
C GLY A 48 6.42 5.04 1.09
N ILE A 49 5.69 4.60 2.09
CA ILE A 49 6.03 3.40 2.89
C ILE A 49 6.08 2.16 1.99
N TYR A 50 5.07 1.94 1.15
CA TYR A 50 5.08 0.84 0.19
C TYR A 50 6.31 0.88 -0.72
N LEU A 51 6.60 2.05 -1.30
CA LEU A 51 7.74 2.22 -2.22
C LEU A 51 9.07 1.89 -1.54
N ARG A 52 9.29 2.41 -0.33
CA ARG A 52 10.49 2.17 0.47
C ARG A 52 10.71 0.68 0.69
N HIS A 53 9.72 -0.03 1.22
CA HIS A 53 9.87 -1.43 1.59
C HIS A 53 9.89 -2.38 0.38
N VAL A 54 8.99 -2.18 -0.61
CA VAL A 54 8.97 -3.07 -1.78
C VAL A 54 10.23 -2.92 -2.63
N SER A 55 10.77 -1.70 -2.78
CA SER A 55 12.01 -1.48 -3.53
C SER A 55 13.21 -2.14 -2.85
N ARG A 56 13.30 -2.05 -1.50
CA ARG A 56 14.31 -2.75 -0.70
C ARG A 56 14.25 -4.25 -0.91
N GLU A 57 13.08 -4.85 -0.76
CA GLU A 57 12.93 -6.30 -0.88
C GLU A 57 13.17 -6.81 -2.31
N LEU A 58 12.79 -6.03 -3.33
CA LEU A 58 13.14 -6.34 -4.72
C LEU A 58 14.67 -6.33 -4.93
N ALA A 59 15.38 -5.35 -4.36
CA ALA A 59 16.83 -5.30 -4.40
C ALA A 59 17.46 -6.46 -3.63
N ALA A 60 16.91 -6.83 -2.46
CA ALA A 60 17.35 -7.99 -1.67
C ALA A 60 17.14 -9.33 -2.40
N LEU A 61 16.16 -9.42 -3.30
CA LEU A 61 15.96 -10.56 -4.22
C LEU A 61 16.95 -10.55 -5.41
N GLY A 62 17.89 -9.61 -5.46
CA GLY A 62 18.90 -9.52 -6.51
C GLY A 62 18.49 -8.72 -7.75
N HIS A 63 17.35 -8.03 -7.73
CA HIS A 63 16.91 -7.20 -8.84
C HIS A 63 17.54 -5.80 -8.81
N HIS A 64 17.76 -5.19 -9.98
CA HIS A 64 18.20 -3.80 -10.10
C HIS A 64 17.00 -2.87 -10.09
N VAL A 65 16.89 -2.02 -9.08
CA VAL A 65 15.74 -1.13 -8.89
C VAL A 65 16.17 0.32 -8.99
N GLU A 66 15.62 1.06 -9.94
CA GLU A 66 15.70 2.51 -9.98
C GLU A 66 14.32 3.13 -9.68
N VAL A 67 14.28 3.99 -8.68
CA VAL A 67 13.06 4.70 -8.25
C VAL A 67 13.07 6.10 -8.82
N PHE A 68 12.20 6.38 -9.77
CA PHE A 68 11.98 7.72 -10.31
C PHE A 68 10.89 8.40 -9.50
N SER A 69 11.26 9.44 -8.74
CA SER A 69 10.31 10.10 -7.84
C SER A 69 10.20 11.59 -8.05
N GLY A 70 8.96 12.11 -7.96
CA GLY A 70 8.67 13.53 -7.72
C GLY A 70 8.78 13.88 -6.23
N GLN A 71 8.65 15.16 -5.91
CA GLN A 71 8.68 15.67 -4.54
C GLN A 71 7.34 15.50 -3.82
N PRO A 72 7.34 15.26 -2.49
CA PRO A 72 8.51 14.98 -1.67
C PRO A 72 9.14 13.64 -2.02
N TYR A 73 10.49 13.60 -2.00
CA TYR A 73 11.24 12.40 -2.35
C TYR A 73 11.15 11.34 -1.25
N PRO A 74 11.19 10.04 -1.61
CA PRO A 74 11.28 8.96 -0.64
C PRO A 74 12.67 8.91 0.00
N GLU A 75 12.73 8.47 1.23
CA GLU A 75 13.94 7.95 1.86
C GLU A 75 14.03 6.45 1.57
N LEU A 76 14.97 6.06 0.70
CA LEU A 76 15.18 4.67 0.33
C LEU A 76 16.20 4.02 1.24
N GLU A 77 15.99 2.75 1.55
CA GLU A 77 16.99 1.92 2.20
C GLU A 77 18.09 1.50 1.19
N PRO A 78 19.25 0.98 1.65
CA PRO A 78 20.32 0.54 0.75
C PRO A 78 19.86 -0.47 -0.29
N GLY A 79 20.33 -0.32 -1.52
CA GLY A 79 20.04 -1.19 -2.66
C GLY A 79 19.40 -0.48 -3.84
N PRO A 80 18.18 0.07 -3.73
CA PRO A 80 17.55 0.82 -4.80
C PRO A 80 18.24 2.17 -5.08
N LEU A 81 18.25 2.61 -6.34
CA LEU A 81 18.79 3.91 -6.74
C LEU A 81 17.67 4.94 -6.90
N LEU A 82 17.79 6.08 -6.21
CA LEU A 82 16.85 7.20 -6.40
C LEU A 82 17.23 8.04 -7.61
N ARG A 83 16.26 8.28 -8.49
CA ARG A 83 16.32 9.22 -9.62
C ARG A 83 15.27 10.30 -9.40
N THR A 84 15.71 11.47 -9.06
CA THR A 84 14.82 12.60 -8.82
C THR A 84 14.26 13.16 -10.13
N LEU A 85 12.95 13.36 -10.17
CA LEU A 85 12.24 14.08 -11.23
C LEU A 85 11.63 15.35 -10.62
N PRO A 86 12.43 16.43 -10.50
CA PRO A 86 12.03 17.60 -9.76
C PRO A 86 10.79 18.27 -10.38
N SER A 87 9.88 18.72 -9.53
CA SER A 87 8.71 19.55 -9.84
C SER A 87 8.90 20.95 -9.27
N LEU A 88 7.89 21.77 -9.34
CA LEU A 88 7.89 23.09 -8.67
C LEU A 88 7.53 22.99 -7.18
N ASP A 89 7.20 21.78 -6.72
CA ASP A 89 6.80 21.50 -5.33
C ASP A 89 5.72 22.47 -4.81
N LEU A 90 4.63 22.56 -5.57
CA LEU A 90 3.56 23.54 -5.33
C LEU A 90 2.77 23.28 -4.03
N TYR A 91 2.91 22.08 -3.44
CA TYR A 91 2.14 21.62 -2.28
C TYR A 91 3.06 21.20 -1.13
N ARG A 92 4.21 21.88 -0.99
CA ARG A 92 5.08 21.66 0.18
C ARG A 92 4.39 22.08 1.47
N ASP A 93 4.72 21.40 2.56
CA ASP A 93 4.00 21.55 3.83
C ASP A 93 4.15 22.96 4.43
N GLU A 94 5.26 23.67 4.16
CA GLU A 94 5.56 25.00 4.67
C GLU A 94 4.78 26.11 3.94
N ASP A 95 4.48 25.90 2.64
CA ASP A 95 3.83 26.91 1.80
C ASP A 95 2.99 26.23 0.71
N PRO A 96 1.83 25.65 1.07
CA PRO A 96 0.95 24.98 0.11
C PRO A 96 0.30 26.00 -0.85
N PHE A 97 0.17 25.61 -2.12
CA PHE A 97 -0.32 26.44 -3.23
C PHE A 97 0.58 27.64 -3.58
N ARG A 98 1.88 27.50 -3.30
CA ARG A 98 2.86 28.54 -3.61
C ARG A 98 2.83 28.98 -5.08
N THR A 99 3.17 30.25 -5.32
CA THR A 99 3.44 30.76 -6.66
C THR A 99 4.95 30.83 -6.86
N PRO A 100 5.55 29.98 -7.75
CA PRO A 100 6.99 29.98 -8.00
C PRO A 100 7.46 31.28 -8.65
N GLY A 101 8.72 31.69 -8.35
CA GLY A 101 9.40 32.79 -9.04
C GLY A 101 9.76 32.41 -10.48
N LEU A 102 9.88 33.40 -11.36
CA LEU A 102 10.14 33.16 -12.79
C LEU A 102 11.38 32.31 -13.08
N ARG A 103 12.41 32.39 -12.22
CA ARG A 103 13.67 31.63 -12.36
C ARG A 103 13.54 30.15 -12.00
N GLU A 104 12.45 29.73 -11.36
CA GLU A 104 12.19 28.32 -10.98
C GLU A 104 11.63 27.50 -12.15
N TYR A 105 11.08 28.16 -13.18
CA TYR A 105 10.52 27.47 -14.35
C TYR A 105 11.65 26.97 -15.25
N ARG A 106 11.71 25.66 -15.44
CA ARG A 106 12.72 24.96 -16.25
C ARG A 106 12.24 24.66 -17.66
N ASP A 107 10.93 24.41 -17.80
CA ASP A 107 10.32 24.04 -19.08
C ASP A 107 8.79 24.25 -19.08
N TRP A 108 8.16 23.89 -20.20
CA TRP A 108 6.71 24.03 -20.40
C TRP A 108 5.88 23.15 -19.46
N ILE A 109 6.44 22.04 -18.88
CA ILE A 109 5.73 21.18 -17.93
C ILE A 109 5.53 21.94 -16.62
N ASP A 110 6.52 22.74 -16.20
CA ASP A 110 6.42 23.60 -15.02
C ASP A 110 5.32 24.67 -15.22
N VAL A 111 5.24 25.27 -16.40
CA VAL A 111 4.17 26.22 -16.76
C VAL A 111 2.78 25.52 -16.71
N LEU A 112 2.68 24.32 -17.27
CA LEU A 112 1.44 23.53 -17.24
C LEU A 112 1.02 23.17 -15.79
N GLU A 113 2.00 22.92 -14.92
CA GLU A 113 1.79 22.58 -13.51
C GLU A 113 1.12 23.75 -12.77
N VAL A 114 1.70 24.95 -12.87
CA VAL A 114 1.16 26.17 -12.25
C VAL A 114 -0.20 26.56 -12.87
N ALA A 115 -0.31 26.56 -14.18
CA ALA A 115 -1.56 26.88 -14.87
C ALA A 115 -2.69 25.92 -14.44
N THR A 116 -2.40 24.63 -14.26
CA THR A 116 -3.39 23.64 -13.79
C THR A 116 -3.77 23.93 -12.33
N MET A 117 -2.82 24.24 -11.44
CA MET A 117 -3.07 24.61 -10.04
C MET A 117 -3.96 25.85 -9.96
N TRP A 118 -3.69 26.90 -10.72
CA TRP A 118 -4.50 28.13 -10.72
C TRP A 118 -5.94 27.90 -11.13
N THR A 119 -6.21 26.84 -11.92
CA THR A 119 -7.61 26.45 -12.21
C THR A 119 -8.25 25.64 -11.06
N GLY A 120 -7.59 25.47 -9.93
CA GLY A 120 -8.06 24.69 -8.77
C GLY A 120 -8.00 23.17 -8.97
N ALA A 121 -7.28 22.68 -9.99
CA ALA A 121 -7.07 21.26 -10.22
C ALA A 121 -5.71 20.80 -9.69
N PHE A 122 -5.60 19.49 -9.34
CA PHE A 122 -4.37 18.90 -8.88
C PHE A 122 -3.51 18.41 -10.07
N PRO A 123 -2.34 19.01 -10.34
CA PRO A 123 -1.53 18.75 -11.53
C PRO A 123 -0.58 17.57 -11.43
N GLU A 124 -0.07 17.25 -10.23
CA GLU A 124 1.12 16.40 -10.01
C GLU A 124 1.11 15.08 -10.78
N PRO A 125 0.05 14.24 -10.77
CA PRO A 125 0.11 12.98 -11.50
C PRO A 125 0.34 13.17 -12.99
N ARG A 126 -0.29 14.22 -13.58
CA ARG A 126 -0.17 14.51 -15.02
C ARG A 126 1.23 15.00 -15.40
N THR A 127 1.74 15.97 -14.67
CA THR A 127 3.05 16.60 -14.96
C THR A 127 4.19 15.64 -14.64
N PHE A 128 4.09 14.86 -13.56
CA PHE A 128 5.03 13.77 -13.28
C PHE A 128 5.05 12.75 -14.41
N GLY A 129 3.89 12.31 -14.90
CA GLY A 129 3.81 11.36 -16.02
C GLY A 129 4.53 11.87 -17.28
N LEU A 130 4.49 13.18 -17.57
CA LEU A 130 5.24 13.78 -18.68
C LEU A 130 6.76 13.77 -18.43
N ARG A 131 7.18 14.09 -17.19
CA ARG A 131 8.60 14.03 -16.79
C ARG A 131 9.14 12.60 -16.85
N ALA A 132 8.35 11.62 -16.39
CA ALA A 132 8.70 10.21 -16.45
C ALA A 132 8.89 9.69 -17.89
N VAL A 133 8.00 10.06 -18.82
CA VAL A 133 8.17 9.72 -20.23
C VAL A 133 9.48 10.31 -20.78
N ARG A 134 9.79 11.57 -20.48
CA ARG A 134 11.04 12.22 -20.91
C ARG A 134 12.27 11.51 -20.35
N ALA A 135 12.24 11.11 -19.07
CA ALA A 135 13.36 10.44 -18.42
C ALA A 135 13.60 9.01 -18.94
N LEU A 136 12.53 8.31 -19.36
CA LEU A 136 12.63 6.91 -19.74
C LEU A 136 12.80 6.69 -21.25
N ARG A 137 12.36 7.62 -22.12
CA ARG A 137 12.31 7.39 -23.57
C ARG A 137 13.65 7.01 -24.20
N ASP A 138 14.76 7.55 -23.68
CA ASP A 138 16.11 7.33 -24.19
C ASP A 138 16.85 6.21 -23.39
N ARG A 139 16.13 5.56 -22.43
CA ARG A 139 16.62 4.53 -21.52
C ARG A 139 15.77 3.26 -21.53
N LEU A 140 14.97 3.04 -22.58
CA LEU A 140 14.06 1.90 -22.64
C LEU A 140 14.78 0.55 -22.55
N SER A 141 15.99 0.46 -23.12
CA SER A 141 16.85 -0.74 -23.07
C SER A 141 17.44 -1.01 -21.68
N ASP A 142 17.40 -0.04 -20.77
CA ASP A 142 17.95 -0.18 -19.42
C ASP A 142 17.03 -0.97 -18.51
N PHE A 143 15.74 -1.12 -18.87
CA PHE A 143 14.71 -1.70 -18.02
C PHE A 143 13.98 -2.87 -18.70
N ASP A 144 13.62 -3.85 -17.89
CA ASP A 144 12.80 -4.99 -18.30
C ASP A 144 11.31 -4.75 -18.01
N VAL A 145 11.01 -3.90 -17.01
CA VAL A 145 9.64 -3.58 -16.58
C VAL A 145 9.56 -2.21 -15.92
N VAL A 146 8.42 -1.56 -16.07
CA VAL A 146 8.06 -0.32 -15.35
C VAL A 146 6.96 -0.63 -14.35
N HIS A 147 7.16 -0.19 -13.11
CA HIS A 147 6.15 -0.24 -12.05
C HIS A 147 5.60 1.16 -11.77
N ASP A 148 4.37 1.40 -12.11
CA ASP A 148 3.63 2.62 -11.81
C ASP A 148 3.01 2.56 -10.41
N ASN A 149 3.57 3.29 -9.44
CA ASN A 149 3.04 3.40 -8.09
C ASN A 149 1.92 4.44 -8.02
N GLN A 150 0.74 4.08 -8.54
CA GLN A 150 -0.52 4.85 -8.51
C GLN A 150 -0.44 6.24 -9.18
N VAL A 151 0.44 6.48 -10.13
CA VAL A 151 0.44 7.74 -10.91
C VAL A 151 -0.77 7.78 -11.83
N LEU A 152 -0.97 6.71 -12.63
CA LEU A 152 -2.10 6.56 -13.54
C LEU A 152 -2.30 7.78 -14.46
N ALA A 153 -1.21 8.40 -14.87
CA ALA A 153 -1.22 9.52 -15.81
C ALA A 153 -1.18 9.03 -17.26
N THR A 154 -1.57 9.89 -18.19
CA THR A 154 -1.50 9.59 -19.63
C THR A 154 -0.07 9.26 -20.11
N GLY A 155 0.96 9.74 -19.40
CA GLY A 155 2.34 9.35 -19.62
C GLY A 155 2.59 7.85 -19.48
N MET A 156 1.85 7.15 -18.62
CA MET A 156 1.96 5.69 -18.46
C MET A 156 1.53 4.95 -19.73
N LEU A 157 0.49 5.42 -20.42
CA LEU A 157 0.08 4.88 -21.71
C LEU A 157 1.18 5.06 -22.78
N ARG A 158 1.87 6.22 -22.73
CA ARG A 158 2.98 6.48 -23.65
C ARG A 158 4.16 5.55 -23.40
N ILE A 159 4.51 5.31 -22.14
CA ILE A 159 5.58 4.35 -21.77
C ILE A 159 5.23 2.94 -22.27
N ALA A 160 4.00 2.48 -22.06
CA ALA A 160 3.55 1.20 -22.58
C ALA A 160 3.60 1.13 -24.13
N GLN A 161 3.25 2.21 -24.84
CA GLN A 161 3.35 2.29 -26.30
C GLN A 161 4.80 2.26 -26.81
N LEU A 162 5.78 2.65 -25.99
CA LEU A 162 7.20 2.55 -26.29
C LEU A 162 7.76 1.12 -26.14
N GLY A 163 6.91 0.16 -25.73
CA GLY A 163 7.24 -1.26 -25.69
C GLY A 163 7.72 -1.78 -24.33
N LEU A 164 7.72 -0.96 -23.28
CA LEU A 164 8.03 -1.43 -21.92
C LEU A 164 6.82 -2.07 -21.26
N PRO A 165 6.96 -3.30 -20.70
CA PRO A 165 5.96 -3.89 -19.83
C PRO A 165 5.65 -2.96 -18.67
N LEU A 166 4.36 -2.69 -18.43
CA LEU A 166 3.90 -1.79 -17.38
C LEU A 166 2.99 -2.55 -16.41
N VAL A 167 3.34 -2.51 -15.13
CA VAL A 167 2.51 -2.98 -14.02
C VAL A 167 2.16 -1.78 -13.16
N THR A 168 0.91 -1.68 -12.73
CA THR A 168 0.43 -0.53 -11.94
C THR A 168 -0.06 -0.99 -10.58
N SER A 169 0.43 -0.39 -9.49
CA SER A 169 -0.17 -0.54 -8.15
C SER A 169 -1.22 0.53 -7.94
N ILE A 170 -2.40 0.13 -7.45
CA ILE A 170 -3.44 1.03 -6.96
C ILE A 170 -3.74 0.63 -5.52
N HIS A 171 -3.27 1.41 -4.55
CA HIS A 171 -3.43 1.09 -3.13
C HIS A 171 -4.89 1.22 -2.68
N HIS A 172 -5.57 2.24 -3.17
CA HIS A 172 -7.03 2.38 -3.15
C HIS A 172 -7.46 3.38 -4.23
N PRO A 173 -8.66 3.26 -4.79
CA PRO A 173 -9.10 4.22 -5.78
C PRO A 173 -9.51 5.54 -5.11
N ILE A 174 -8.83 6.63 -5.45
CA ILE A 174 -9.09 8.00 -4.92
C ILE A 174 -10.54 8.46 -5.19
N SER A 175 -11.28 7.74 -6.03
CA SER A 175 -12.71 7.93 -6.22
C SER A 175 -13.53 7.78 -4.93
N VAL A 176 -13.07 6.97 -3.98
CA VAL A 176 -13.71 6.79 -2.68
C VAL A 176 -13.55 8.05 -1.84
N ASP A 177 -12.31 8.56 -1.71
CA ASP A 177 -12.02 9.81 -1.00
C ASP A 177 -12.83 10.97 -1.58
N ARG A 178 -12.79 11.10 -2.92
CA ARG A 178 -13.60 12.09 -3.65
C ARG A 178 -15.09 11.99 -3.30
N ARG A 179 -15.64 10.79 -3.17
CA ARG A 179 -17.05 10.56 -2.85
C ARG A 179 -17.37 11.02 -1.44
N ILE A 180 -16.54 10.66 -0.48
CA ILE A 180 -16.69 11.02 0.94
C ILE A 180 -16.57 12.54 1.11
N GLU A 181 -15.53 13.15 0.54
CA GLU A 181 -15.31 14.59 0.66
C GLU A 181 -16.39 15.43 -0.05
N LEU A 182 -16.89 14.98 -1.21
CA LEU A 182 -17.99 15.66 -1.89
C LEU A 182 -19.33 15.52 -1.16
N LYS A 183 -19.54 14.47 -0.37
CA LYS A 183 -20.71 14.34 0.50
C LYS A 183 -20.66 15.31 1.69
N ALA A 184 -19.48 15.49 2.26
CA ALA A 184 -19.27 16.41 3.38
C ALA A 184 -19.28 17.89 2.96
N ALA A 185 -18.91 18.20 1.71
CA ALA A 185 -18.79 19.57 1.20
C ALA A 185 -20.15 20.16 0.77
N ARG A 186 -20.34 21.48 1.02
CA ARG A 186 -21.54 22.24 0.64
C ARG A 186 -21.14 23.50 -0.15
N GLY A 187 -22.08 24.02 -0.96
CA GLY A 187 -21.90 25.28 -1.68
C GLY A 187 -20.65 25.32 -2.55
N PHE A 188 -19.92 26.43 -2.50
CA PHE A 188 -18.71 26.68 -3.29
C PHE A 188 -17.58 25.66 -2.98
N SER A 189 -17.45 25.21 -1.74
CA SER A 189 -16.47 24.17 -1.36
C SER A 189 -16.68 22.85 -2.15
N ARG A 190 -17.92 22.52 -2.49
CA ARG A 190 -18.19 21.33 -3.33
C ARG A 190 -17.71 21.49 -4.76
N LEU A 191 -17.79 22.70 -5.32
CA LEU A 191 -17.29 22.98 -6.67
C LEU A 191 -15.76 22.92 -6.73
N THR A 192 -15.08 23.53 -5.76
CA THR A 192 -13.61 23.50 -5.66
C THR A 192 -13.09 22.06 -5.47
N LYS A 193 -13.69 21.28 -4.59
CA LYS A 193 -13.34 19.86 -4.42
C LYS A 193 -13.62 19.04 -5.69
N ARG A 194 -14.71 19.28 -6.40
CA ARG A 194 -15.00 18.63 -7.69
C ARG A 194 -13.93 18.94 -8.74
N ARG A 195 -13.41 20.18 -8.73
CA ARG A 195 -12.34 20.60 -9.63
C ARG A 195 -11.01 19.98 -9.22
N TRP A 196 -10.68 19.99 -7.93
CA TRP A 196 -9.50 19.36 -7.38
C TRP A 196 -9.38 17.88 -7.79
N TYR A 197 -10.42 17.10 -7.58
CA TYR A 197 -10.47 15.68 -7.94
C TYR A 197 -10.70 15.39 -9.43
N SER A 198 -10.55 16.38 -10.32
CA SER A 198 -10.78 16.16 -11.77
C SER A 198 -9.82 15.15 -12.38
N PHE A 199 -8.59 15.01 -11.82
CA PHE A 199 -7.58 14.05 -12.26
C PHE A 199 -8.03 12.59 -12.12
N VAL A 200 -8.92 12.25 -11.19
CA VAL A 200 -9.47 10.91 -11.01
C VAL A 200 -10.11 10.37 -12.30
N ARG A 201 -10.69 11.25 -13.13
CA ARG A 201 -11.22 10.84 -14.44
C ARG A 201 -10.10 10.40 -15.40
N MET A 202 -8.95 11.05 -15.33
CA MET A 202 -7.76 10.64 -16.09
C MET A 202 -7.28 9.29 -15.58
N GLN A 203 -7.10 9.11 -14.28
CA GLN A 203 -6.67 7.86 -13.67
C GLN A 203 -7.58 6.70 -14.06
N ALA A 204 -8.91 6.87 -13.99
CA ALA A 204 -9.87 5.85 -14.43
C ALA A 204 -9.77 5.50 -15.92
N ARG A 205 -9.46 6.48 -16.79
CA ARG A 205 -9.25 6.20 -18.22
C ARG A 205 -7.95 5.44 -18.49
N VAL A 206 -6.90 5.79 -17.77
CA VAL A 206 -5.60 5.14 -17.87
C VAL A 206 -5.68 3.73 -17.31
N ALA A 207 -6.26 3.53 -16.13
CA ALA A 207 -6.43 2.22 -15.50
C ALA A 207 -7.10 1.18 -16.41
N ARG A 208 -8.05 1.59 -17.26
CA ARG A 208 -8.71 0.70 -18.24
C ARG A 208 -7.81 0.27 -19.40
N LYS A 209 -6.68 0.94 -19.61
CA LYS A 209 -5.82 0.77 -20.79
C LYS A 209 -4.42 0.29 -20.47
N VAL A 210 -4.00 0.35 -19.21
CA VAL A 210 -2.71 -0.18 -18.74
C VAL A 210 -2.78 -1.68 -18.54
N GLY A 211 -1.60 -2.31 -18.41
CA GLY A 211 -1.44 -3.74 -18.14
C GLY A 211 -1.98 -4.19 -16.78
N PRO A 212 -1.41 -5.23 -16.18
CA PRO A 212 -1.91 -5.75 -14.91
C PRO A 212 -1.87 -4.68 -13.81
N ILE A 213 -2.94 -4.65 -13.02
CA ILE A 213 -3.10 -3.79 -11.86
C ILE A 213 -2.97 -4.64 -10.61
N MET A 214 -2.13 -4.22 -9.68
CA MET A 214 -2.02 -4.78 -8.33
C MET A 214 -2.73 -3.88 -7.33
N THR A 215 -3.35 -4.48 -6.32
CA THR A 215 -3.98 -3.76 -5.20
C THR A 215 -3.88 -4.56 -3.91
N GLY A 216 -3.97 -3.89 -2.76
CA GLY A 216 -3.68 -4.48 -1.46
C GLY A 216 -4.78 -5.39 -0.88
N SER A 217 -6.02 -5.36 -1.42
CA SER A 217 -7.15 -6.07 -0.84
C SER A 217 -8.22 -6.42 -1.87
N GLU A 218 -9.07 -7.41 -1.59
CA GLU A 218 -10.26 -7.70 -2.40
C GLU A 218 -11.27 -6.55 -2.35
N SER A 219 -11.37 -5.84 -1.22
CA SER A 219 -12.18 -4.64 -1.10
C SER A 219 -11.74 -3.55 -2.08
N SER A 220 -10.44 -3.22 -2.11
CA SER A 220 -9.90 -2.26 -3.07
C SER A 220 -10.08 -2.73 -4.52
N LYS A 221 -9.92 -4.03 -4.79
CA LYS A 221 -10.17 -4.61 -6.11
C LYS A 221 -11.63 -4.42 -6.55
N ALA A 222 -12.58 -4.67 -5.66
CA ALA A 222 -14.00 -4.45 -5.95
C ALA A 222 -14.29 -2.96 -6.26
N ASP A 223 -13.68 -2.06 -5.50
CA ASP A 223 -13.80 -0.60 -5.73
C ASP A 223 -13.16 -0.17 -7.06
N ILE A 224 -12.00 -0.69 -7.43
CA ILE A 224 -11.34 -0.42 -8.71
C ILE A 224 -12.21 -0.88 -9.88
N ILE A 225 -12.74 -2.09 -9.80
CA ILE A 225 -13.64 -2.65 -10.83
C ILE A 225 -14.88 -1.78 -10.96
N ARG A 226 -15.53 -1.44 -9.85
CA ARG A 226 -16.76 -0.63 -9.83
C ARG A 226 -16.53 0.80 -10.33
N ASP A 227 -15.54 1.50 -9.76
CA ASP A 227 -15.39 2.94 -9.95
C ASP A 227 -14.57 3.29 -11.20
N PHE A 228 -13.56 2.49 -11.54
CA PHE A 228 -12.72 2.71 -12.71
C PHE A 228 -13.15 1.88 -13.92
N ARG A 229 -14.05 0.91 -13.71
CA ARG A 229 -14.55 -0.01 -14.76
C ARG A 229 -13.41 -0.80 -15.43
N VAL A 230 -12.47 -1.26 -14.62
CA VAL A 230 -11.38 -2.14 -15.04
C VAL A 230 -11.91 -3.57 -15.10
N PRO A 231 -11.58 -4.37 -16.13
CA PRO A 231 -11.94 -5.80 -16.16
C PRO A 231 -11.33 -6.55 -14.95
N ALA A 232 -12.13 -7.39 -14.30
CA ALA A 232 -11.74 -8.07 -13.06
C ALA A 232 -10.48 -8.93 -13.23
N GLN A 233 -10.29 -9.55 -14.40
CA GLN A 233 -9.12 -10.37 -14.73
C GLN A 233 -7.81 -9.56 -14.79
N ASN A 234 -7.88 -8.24 -14.93
CA ASN A 234 -6.71 -7.36 -14.96
C ASN A 234 -6.29 -6.89 -13.56
N VAL A 235 -7.09 -7.17 -12.52
CA VAL A 235 -6.80 -6.74 -11.15
C VAL A 235 -6.42 -7.95 -10.30
N ARG A 236 -5.21 -7.90 -9.73
CA ARG A 236 -4.65 -8.91 -8.82
C ARG A 236 -4.52 -8.34 -7.42
N VAL A 237 -4.79 -9.15 -6.41
CA VAL A 237 -4.56 -8.77 -5.02
C VAL A 237 -3.16 -9.22 -4.62
N VAL A 238 -2.36 -8.26 -4.23
CA VAL A 238 -1.04 -8.42 -3.62
C VAL A 238 -1.09 -7.61 -2.33
N PRO A 239 -1.29 -8.24 -1.17
CA PRO A 239 -1.36 -7.53 0.11
C PRO A 239 -0.12 -6.67 0.36
N LEU A 240 -0.25 -5.64 1.21
CA LEU A 240 0.90 -4.89 1.66
C LEU A 240 1.57 -5.64 2.81
N GLY A 241 2.85 -5.35 3.03
CA GLY A 241 3.61 -5.90 4.15
C GLY A 241 3.65 -4.96 5.35
N VAL A 242 4.18 -5.47 6.45
CA VAL A 242 4.59 -4.72 7.63
C VAL A 242 6.04 -5.08 7.98
N ASP A 243 6.82 -4.12 8.46
CA ASP A 243 8.20 -4.39 8.88
C ASP A 243 8.23 -4.97 10.31
N THR A 244 8.23 -6.30 10.40
CA THR A 244 8.25 -7.02 11.66
C THR A 244 9.58 -6.92 12.41
N ARG A 245 10.64 -6.39 11.80
CA ARG A 245 11.90 -6.07 12.49
C ARG A 245 11.76 -4.79 13.31
N LEU A 246 10.90 -3.89 12.87
CA LEU A 246 10.58 -2.63 13.54
C LEU A 246 9.38 -2.78 14.47
N PHE A 247 8.26 -3.24 13.91
CA PHE A 247 7.01 -3.46 14.65
C PHE A 247 6.95 -4.89 15.17
N HIS A 248 7.21 -5.07 16.45
CA HIS A 248 7.15 -6.35 17.16
C HIS A 248 6.84 -6.12 18.65
N PRO A 249 6.36 -7.13 19.37
CA PRO A 249 6.16 -7.03 20.82
C PRO A 249 7.45 -6.64 21.54
N ARG A 250 7.35 -5.77 22.54
CA ARG A 250 8.49 -5.33 23.36
C ARG A 250 8.45 -6.01 24.72
N PRO A 251 9.63 -6.23 25.37
CA PRO A 251 9.68 -6.83 26.71
C PRO A 251 9.00 -5.96 27.80
N ALA A 252 8.96 -4.64 27.60
CA ALA A 252 8.33 -3.74 28.55
C ALA A 252 6.80 -3.99 28.61
N PRO A 253 6.20 -3.98 29.82
CA PRO A 253 4.75 -4.13 29.95
C PRO A 253 4.01 -2.97 29.30
N ARG A 254 2.82 -3.25 28.80
CA ARG A 254 1.92 -2.22 28.26
C ARG A 254 1.48 -1.28 29.37
N VAL A 255 1.26 -0.02 29.03
CA VAL A 255 0.77 0.98 29.96
C VAL A 255 -0.74 0.80 30.13
N PRO A 256 -1.22 0.52 31.37
CA PRO A 256 -2.65 0.33 31.61
C PRO A 256 -3.48 1.53 31.16
N GLY A 257 -4.61 1.29 30.55
CA GLY A 257 -5.52 2.30 30.02
C GLY A 257 -5.03 3.06 28.79
N ARG A 258 -3.80 2.79 28.29
CA ARG A 258 -3.28 3.50 27.12
C ARG A 258 -3.90 2.98 25.83
N MET A 259 -4.53 3.89 25.10
CA MET A 259 -5.06 3.65 23.76
C MET A 259 -4.27 4.47 22.74
N VAL A 260 -3.92 3.88 21.62
CA VAL A 260 -3.17 4.55 20.54
C VAL A 260 -3.92 4.42 19.21
N ALA A 261 -4.01 5.53 18.48
CA ALA A 261 -4.50 5.55 17.11
C ALA A 261 -3.55 6.36 16.20
N VAL A 262 -3.25 5.83 15.03
CA VAL A 262 -2.44 6.49 14.00
C VAL A 262 -3.37 6.95 12.88
N ALA A 263 -3.67 8.25 12.83
CA ALA A 263 -4.66 8.78 11.89
C ALA A 263 -4.47 10.27 11.65
N SER A 264 -4.68 10.74 10.41
CA SER A 264 -4.76 12.18 10.13
C SER A 264 -5.99 12.78 10.82
N ALA A 265 -5.79 13.64 11.82
CA ALA A 265 -6.84 14.11 12.72
C ALA A 265 -8.02 14.78 11.98
N ASP A 266 -7.73 15.67 11.03
CA ASP A 266 -8.76 16.42 10.30
C ASP A 266 -9.28 15.72 9.03
N SER A 267 -8.85 14.50 8.76
CA SER A 267 -9.36 13.70 7.64
C SER A 267 -10.67 13.00 8.02
N PRO A 268 -11.81 13.33 7.38
CA PRO A 268 -13.09 12.67 7.69
C PRO A 268 -13.04 11.15 7.50
N VAL A 269 -12.25 10.68 6.53
CA VAL A 269 -12.11 9.25 6.20
C VAL A 269 -11.51 8.44 7.36
N LYS A 270 -10.67 9.09 8.19
CA LYS A 270 -9.96 8.42 9.29
C LYS A 270 -10.78 8.29 10.59
N GLY A 271 -11.99 8.83 10.63
CA GLY A 271 -12.95 8.58 11.71
C GLY A 271 -12.55 9.09 13.09
N VAL A 272 -11.58 10.00 13.18
CA VAL A 272 -11.10 10.56 14.47
C VAL A 272 -12.24 11.18 15.26
N ALA A 273 -13.21 11.83 14.61
CA ALA A 273 -14.37 12.38 15.27
C ALA A 273 -15.22 11.32 16.00
N THR A 274 -15.35 10.11 15.42
CA THR A 274 -16.03 8.98 16.07
C THR A 274 -15.26 8.52 17.29
N LEU A 275 -13.92 8.39 17.16
CA LEU A 275 -13.05 8.01 18.27
C LEU A 275 -13.13 8.99 19.44
N LEU A 276 -13.07 10.30 19.18
CA LEU A 276 -13.16 11.31 20.24
C LEU A 276 -14.49 11.28 20.97
N ARG A 277 -15.62 11.07 20.27
CA ARG A 277 -16.93 10.89 20.90
C ARG A 277 -17.01 9.61 21.72
N ALA A 278 -16.45 8.51 21.24
CA ALA A 278 -16.36 7.26 21.99
C ALA A 278 -15.48 7.40 23.24
N TYR A 279 -14.32 8.07 23.09
CA TYR A 279 -13.40 8.33 24.18
C TYR A 279 -14.04 9.22 25.28
N ALA A 280 -14.75 10.28 24.89
CA ALA A 280 -15.47 11.13 25.85
C ALA A 280 -16.45 10.36 26.72
N LYS A 281 -17.11 9.31 26.14
CA LYS A 281 -18.00 8.42 26.90
C LYS A 281 -17.22 7.43 27.77
N LEU A 282 -16.13 6.89 27.27
CA LEU A 282 -15.32 5.91 27.99
C LEU A 282 -14.74 6.46 29.27
N ILE A 283 -14.20 7.69 29.23
CA ILE A 283 -13.55 8.33 30.39
C ILE A 283 -14.52 8.85 31.46
N THR A 284 -15.82 8.63 31.34
CA THR A 284 -16.79 8.88 32.41
C THR A 284 -16.71 7.81 33.50
N ASP A 285 -16.25 6.62 33.18
CA ASP A 285 -16.24 5.46 34.07
C ASP A 285 -14.95 4.61 33.99
N ARG A 286 -13.99 4.99 33.17
CA ARG A 286 -12.67 4.33 33.05
C ARG A 286 -11.54 5.34 33.06
N ASP A 287 -10.47 5.03 33.77
CA ASP A 287 -9.21 5.77 33.67
C ASP A 287 -8.47 5.29 32.40
N ALA A 288 -8.43 6.14 31.38
CA ALA A 288 -7.87 5.81 30.10
C ALA A 288 -7.16 7.02 29.45
N GLU A 289 -6.03 6.74 28.80
CA GLU A 289 -5.23 7.72 28.08
C GLU A 289 -5.40 7.48 26.56
N LEU A 290 -5.74 8.51 25.81
CA LEU A 290 -5.77 8.45 24.35
C LEU A 290 -4.59 9.21 23.75
N ILE A 291 -3.76 8.51 22.95
CA ILE A 291 -2.67 9.11 22.18
C ILE A 291 -3.03 9.02 20.69
N LEU A 292 -3.12 10.18 20.04
CA LEU A 292 -3.29 10.29 18.60
C LEU A 292 -1.96 10.64 17.95
N VAL A 293 -1.44 9.74 17.13
CA VAL A 293 -0.27 10.01 16.29
C VAL A 293 -0.75 10.81 15.08
N SER A 294 -0.72 12.12 15.24
CA SER A 294 -1.21 13.11 14.28
C SER A 294 -0.77 14.52 14.68
N LYS A 295 -0.68 15.42 13.70
CA LYS A 295 -0.56 16.85 13.95
C LYS A 295 -1.95 17.43 14.17
N LEU A 296 -2.16 18.13 15.28
CA LEU A 296 -3.39 18.88 15.53
C LEU A 296 -3.30 20.24 14.82
N THR A 297 -4.28 20.54 13.97
CA THR A 297 -4.40 21.86 13.34
C THR A 297 -5.09 22.83 14.32
N PRO A 298 -4.46 23.95 14.69
CA PRO A 298 -5.14 24.98 15.49
C PRO A 298 -6.43 25.43 14.81
N ASP A 299 -7.51 25.56 15.59
CA ASP A 299 -8.85 25.94 15.09
C ASP A 299 -9.44 25.02 14.01
N GLY A 300 -8.83 23.86 13.81
CA GLY A 300 -9.32 22.82 12.90
C GLY A 300 -10.59 22.13 13.42
N PRO A 301 -11.21 21.29 12.58
CA PRO A 301 -12.41 20.53 12.96
C PRO A 301 -12.19 19.68 14.22
N THR A 302 -11.03 19.04 14.35
CA THR A 302 -10.69 18.20 15.51
C THR A 302 -10.48 19.02 16.75
N ALA A 303 -9.79 20.18 16.67
CA ALA A 303 -9.58 21.06 17.82
C ALA A 303 -10.92 21.60 18.36
N ARG A 304 -11.83 21.98 17.49
CA ARG A 304 -13.19 22.40 17.88
C ARG A 304 -13.97 21.29 18.57
N LEU A 305 -13.93 20.07 17.98
CA LEU A 305 -14.62 18.91 18.56
C LEU A 305 -14.07 18.54 19.96
N LEU A 306 -12.77 18.65 20.18
CA LEU A 306 -12.15 18.44 21.50
C LEU A 306 -12.66 19.42 22.52
N ALA A 307 -12.82 20.70 22.14
CA ALA A 307 -13.39 21.74 23.01
C ALA A 307 -14.87 21.47 23.31
N ASP A 308 -15.67 21.15 22.27
CA ASP A 308 -17.11 20.85 22.43
C ASP A 308 -17.36 19.63 23.34
N LEU A 309 -16.48 18.63 23.30
CA LEU A 309 -16.56 17.43 24.14
C LEU A 309 -15.93 17.61 25.53
N GLY A 310 -15.20 18.70 25.78
CA GLY A 310 -14.49 18.94 27.03
C GLY A 310 -13.34 17.98 27.31
N VAL A 311 -12.74 17.37 26.29
CA VAL A 311 -11.67 16.35 26.42
C VAL A 311 -10.31 16.82 25.95
N GLY A 312 -10.13 18.10 25.59
CA GLY A 312 -8.90 18.64 25.01
C GLY A 312 -7.63 18.36 25.82
N GLY A 313 -7.73 18.47 27.18
CA GLY A 313 -6.59 18.18 28.06
C GLY A 313 -6.33 16.68 28.32
N LYS A 314 -7.18 15.78 27.82
CA LYS A 314 -7.12 14.34 28.09
C LYS A 314 -6.66 13.53 26.87
N VAL A 315 -6.51 14.16 25.71
CA VAL A 315 -6.01 13.54 24.47
C VAL A 315 -4.62 14.08 24.16
N LYS A 316 -3.66 13.19 24.03
CA LYS A 316 -2.29 13.56 23.65
C LYS A 316 -2.11 13.46 22.15
N PHE A 317 -1.58 14.50 21.52
CA PHE A 317 -1.19 14.50 20.11
C PHE A 317 0.31 14.36 20.00
N VAL A 318 0.76 13.44 19.16
CA VAL A 318 2.17 13.16 18.91
C VAL A 318 2.40 13.25 17.39
N SER A 319 3.43 14.00 17.00
CA SER A 319 3.81 14.13 15.57
C SER A 319 5.30 14.37 15.43
N GLY A 320 5.86 14.03 14.26
CA GLY A 320 7.29 14.22 14.00
C GLY A 320 8.20 13.24 14.75
N ILE A 321 7.66 12.11 15.22
CA ILE A 321 8.41 11.03 15.85
C ILE A 321 9.05 10.13 14.79
N SER A 322 10.16 9.49 15.15
CA SER A 322 10.83 8.49 14.34
C SER A 322 10.02 7.20 14.23
N ASP A 323 10.36 6.36 13.25
CA ASP A 323 9.74 5.04 13.07
C ASP A 323 9.94 4.15 14.32
N GLU A 324 11.11 4.25 14.99
CA GLU A 324 11.38 3.51 16.22
C GLU A 324 10.55 4.00 17.41
N GLU A 325 10.40 5.33 17.57
CA GLU A 325 9.52 5.91 18.59
C GLU A 325 8.05 5.53 18.34
N LEU A 326 7.63 5.49 17.08
CA LEU A 326 6.31 5.01 16.71
C LEU A 326 6.14 3.54 17.12
N ALA A 327 7.08 2.66 16.77
CA ALA A 327 7.00 1.24 17.09
C ALA A 327 6.96 1.01 18.62
N GLN A 328 7.75 1.75 19.39
CA GLN A 328 7.72 1.71 20.86
C GLN A 328 6.36 2.16 21.40
N LEU A 329 5.80 3.24 20.85
CA LEU A 329 4.50 3.75 21.25
C LEU A 329 3.40 2.72 20.99
N LEU A 330 3.38 2.11 19.78
CA LEU A 330 2.39 1.10 19.43
C LEU A 330 2.48 -0.12 20.36
N ALA A 331 3.68 -0.63 20.61
CA ALA A 331 3.89 -1.77 21.51
C ALA A 331 3.53 -1.47 22.98
N SER A 332 3.63 -0.19 23.40
CA SER A 332 3.27 0.24 24.77
C SER A 332 1.76 0.37 25.00
N ALA A 333 0.95 0.36 23.94
CA ALA A 333 -0.47 0.54 24.05
C ALA A 333 -1.17 -0.72 24.58
N GLU A 334 -2.15 -0.55 25.49
CA GLU A 334 -3.01 -1.63 25.91
C GLU A 334 -4.04 -1.99 24.85
N ILE A 335 -4.52 -0.97 24.10
CA ILE A 335 -5.47 -1.13 23.00
C ILE A 335 -5.06 -0.21 21.83
N ALA A 336 -5.12 -0.73 20.64
CA ALA A 336 -5.03 0.01 19.38
C ALA A 336 -6.42 0.33 18.83
N VAL A 337 -6.56 1.49 18.16
CA VAL A 337 -7.84 1.86 17.56
C VAL A 337 -7.66 2.34 16.12
N VAL A 338 -8.41 1.72 15.20
CA VAL A 338 -8.48 2.14 13.80
C VAL A 338 -9.94 2.43 13.42
N PRO A 339 -10.44 3.66 13.71
CA PRO A 339 -11.85 4.03 13.62
C PRO A 339 -12.27 4.48 12.21
N SER A 340 -11.50 4.17 11.20
CA SER A 340 -11.62 4.68 9.84
C SER A 340 -12.99 4.40 9.22
N LEU A 341 -13.49 5.34 8.41
CA LEU A 341 -14.71 5.15 7.59
C LEU A 341 -14.43 4.41 6.28
N TYR A 342 -13.18 4.32 5.89
CA TYR A 342 -12.70 3.52 4.77
C TYR A 342 -11.19 3.30 4.86
N GLU A 343 -10.75 2.10 4.51
CA GLU A 343 -9.35 1.72 4.33
C GLU A 343 -9.17 0.83 3.09
N GLY A 344 -8.14 1.13 2.29
CA GLY A 344 -7.78 0.29 1.14
C GLY A 344 -6.96 -0.93 1.53
N PHE A 345 -6.21 -0.85 2.63
CA PHE A 345 -5.49 -1.93 3.31
C PHE A 345 -5.44 -1.65 4.81
N SER A 346 -4.86 -0.54 5.24
CA SER A 346 -4.57 -0.10 6.59
C SER A 346 -3.23 -0.61 7.13
N LEU A 347 -2.14 0.07 6.75
CA LEU A 347 -0.84 -0.15 7.39
C LEU A 347 -0.90 0.03 8.91
N PRO A 348 -1.58 1.07 9.47
CA PRO A 348 -1.70 1.20 10.92
C PRO A 348 -2.29 -0.03 11.61
N ALA A 349 -3.30 -0.69 11.00
CA ALA A 349 -3.83 -1.93 11.58
C ALA A 349 -2.80 -3.05 11.59
N ALA A 350 -2.06 -3.23 10.47
CA ALA A 350 -1.01 -4.24 10.36
C ALA A 350 0.17 -3.95 11.31
N GLU A 351 0.56 -2.68 11.50
CA GLU A 351 1.62 -2.25 12.41
C GLU A 351 1.25 -2.52 13.88
N HIS A 352 0.01 -2.20 14.28
CA HIS A 352 -0.50 -2.55 15.61
C HIS A 352 -0.55 -4.07 15.83
N MET A 353 -1.02 -4.82 14.84
CA MET A 353 -1.05 -6.28 14.89
C MET A 353 0.36 -6.87 14.99
N ALA A 354 1.32 -6.35 14.24
CA ALA A 354 2.73 -6.77 14.31
C ALA A 354 3.37 -6.46 15.68
N SER A 355 2.95 -5.36 16.32
CA SER A 355 3.35 -5.01 17.69
C SER A 355 2.65 -5.87 18.75
N GLY A 356 1.78 -6.80 18.35
CA GLY A 356 0.96 -7.63 19.22
C GLY A 356 -0.10 -6.84 19.98
N THR A 357 -0.42 -5.60 19.58
CA THR A 357 -1.36 -4.75 20.32
C THR A 357 -2.79 -5.12 19.98
N PRO A 358 -3.65 -5.45 20.97
CA PRO A 358 -5.07 -5.74 20.77
C PRO A 358 -5.77 -4.61 20.03
N LEU A 359 -6.53 -4.91 19.00
CA LEU A 359 -7.05 -3.93 18.06
C LEU A 359 -8.59 -3.85 18.09
N VAL A 360 -9.13 -2.63 18.17
CA VAL A 360 -10.51 -2.32 17.80
C VAL A 360 -10.49 -1.58 16.46
N ALA A 361 -11.21 -2.07 15.47
CA ALA A 361 -11.23 -1.47 14.14
C ALA A 361 -12.66 -1.36 13.58
N SER A 362 -12.89 -0.42 12.69
CA SER A 362 -14.16 -0.32 11.97
C SER A 362 -14.34 -1.47 10.96
N ARG A 363 -15.53 -2.03 10.87
CA ARG A 363 -15.92 -3.05 9.89
C ARG A 363 -16.14 -2.41 8.51
N THR A 364 -15.06 -1.95 7.87
CA THR A 364 -15.14 -1.23 6.59
C THR A 364 -13.92 -1.48 5.72
N GLY A 365 -14.11 -1.37 4.40
CA GLY A 365 -13.02 -1.52 3.43
C GLY A 365 -12.27 -2.83 3.63
N ALA A 366 -10.96 -2.75 3.64
CA ALA A 366 -10.08 -3.90 3.81
C ALA A 366 -9.86 -4.31 5.28
N LEU A 367 -10.33 -3.54 6.27
CA LEU A 367 -10.08 -3.87 7.68
C LEU A 367 -10.51 -5.29 8.07
N PRO A 368 -11.71 -5.80 7.69
CA PRO A 368 -12.07 -7.20 7.96
C PRO A 368 -11.12 -8.21 7.30
N GLU A 369 -10.60 -7.91 6.10
CA GLU A 369 -9.65 -8.78 5.40
C GLU A 369 -8.27 -8.77 6.05
N VAL A 370 -7.84 -7.61 6.54
CA VAL A 370 -6.53 -7.44 7.20
C VAL A 370 -6.55 -8.07 8.58
N THR A 371 -7.56 -7.77 9.38
CA THR A 371 -7.62 -8.21 10.77
C THR A 371 -8.09 -9.65 10.95
N GLY A 372 -9.02 -10.13 10.11
CA GLY A 372 -9.66 -11.43 10.33
C GLY A 372 -10.35 -11.48 11.69
N ASP A 373 -9.99 -12.49 12.49
CA ASP A 373 -10.44 -12.72 13.86
C ASP A 373 -9.52 -12.11 14.94
N ALA A 374 -8.46 -11.41 14.51
CA ALA A 374 -7.45 -10.79 15.38
C ALA A 374 -7.81 -9.36 15.85
N ALA A 375 -9.05 -8.92 15.68
CA ALA A 375 -9.53 -7.63 16.15
C ALA A 375 -11.02 -7.65 16.50
N VAL A 376 -11.44 -6.72 17.36
CA VAL A 376 -12.85 -6.42 17.56
C VAL A 376 -13.29 -5.46 16.45
N LEU A 377 -14.28 -5.87 15.66
CA LEU A 377 -14.79 -5.07 14.54
C LEU A 377 -16.12 -4.41 14.92
N VAL A 378 -16.16 -3.07 14.79
CA VAL A 378 -17.31 -2.22 15.11
C VAL A 378 -17.90 -1.52 13.88
N THR A 379 -19.14 -1.08 13.97
CA THR A 379 -19.81 -0.34 12.90
C THR A 379 -19.10 1.00 12.63
N PRO A 380 -18.74 1.32 11.37
CA PRO A 380 -18.10 2.59 11.03
C PRO A 380 -18.96 3.78 11.41
N GLY A 381 -18.39 4.74 12.12
CA GLY A 381 -19.07 5.97 12.50
C GLY A 381 -19.98 5.86 13.73
N ASP A 382 -20.01 4.71 14.40
CA ASP A 382 -20.78 4.47 15.63
C ASP A 382 -19.90 4.67 16.89
N PRO A 383 -20.00 5.79 17.61
CA PRO A 383 -19.22 6.01 18.82
C PRO A 383 -19.71 5.20 20.03
N GLU A 384 -20.97 4.72 20.04
CA GLU A 384 -21.51 3.93 21.14
C GLU A 384 -20.91 2.51 21.09
N GLU A 385 -20.99 1.87 19.93
CA GLU A 385 -20.40 0.53 19.73
C GLU A 385 -18.89 0.56 19.94
N LEU A 386 -18.21 1.61 19.46
CA LEU A 386 -16.77 1.77 19.66
C LEU A 386 -16.43 1.92 21.17
N ALA A 387 -17.17 2.75 21.92
CA ALA A 387 -16.96 2.90 23.36
C ALA A 387 -17.21 1.58 24.12
N ALA A 388 -18.25 0.85 23.73
CA ALA A 388 -18.56 -0.44 24.33
C ALA A 388 -17.44 -1.49 24.04
N ALA A 389 -16.93 -1.55 22.82
CA ALA A 389 -15.82 -2.44 22.46
C ALA A 389 -14.53 -2.11 23.23
N LEU A 390 -14.19 -0.83 23.33
CA LEU A 390 -13.02 -0.38 24.11
C LEU A 390 -13.16 -0.74 25.58
N ARG A 391 -14.33 -0.51 26.19
CA ARG A 391 -14.62 -0.89 27.57
C ARG A 391 -14.48 -2.41 27.77
N GLY A 392 -15.06 -3.20 26.89
CA GLY A 392 -14.97 -4.65 26.95
C GLY A 392 -13.54 -5.18 26.91
N LEU A 393 -12.66 -4.58 26.08
CA LEU A 393 -11.25 -4.96 26.04
C LEU A 393 -10.47 -4.48 27.28
N LEU A 394 -10.75 -3.29 27.83
CA LEU A 394 -10.12 -2.84 29.07
C LEU A 394 -10.47 -3.77 30.24
N ASP A 395 -11.70 -4.29 30.27
CA ASP A 395 -12.19 -5.16 31.33
C ASP A 395 -11.79 -6.64 31.17
N SER A 396 -11.23 -7.05 29.99
CA SER A 396 -10.92 -8.45 29.70
C SER A 396 -9.46 -8.68 29.27
N PRO A 397 -8.52 -8.91 30.21
CA PRO A 397 -7.15 -9.28 29.89
C PRO A 397 -7.05 -10.53 28.99
N ALA A 398 -7.88 -11.56 29.25
CA ALA A 398 -7.88 -12.79 28.48
C ALA A 398 -8.22 -12.56 26.99
N GLU A 399 -9.16 -11.66 26.69
CA GLU A 399 -9.50 -11.31 25.32
C GLU A 399 -8.38 -10.50 24.63
N ARG A 400 -7.72 -9.60 25.39
CA ARG A 400 -6.54 -8.90 24.89
C ARG A 400 -5.41 -9.87 24.51
N ASP A 401 -5.14 -10.87 25.35
CA ASP A 401 -4.10 -11.87 25.10
C ASP A 401 -4.45 -12.73 23.88
N ARG A 402 -5.70 -13.16 23.75
CA ARG A 402 -6.20 -13.90 22.59
C ARG A 402 -6.02 -13.12 21.30
N LEU A 403 -6.45 -11.85 21.27
CA LEU A 403 -6.32 -10.98 20.08
C LEU A 403 -4.87 -10.70 19.73
N SER A 404 -4.01 -10.49 20.73
CA SER A 404 -2.57 -10.30 20.55
C SER A 404 -1.91 -11.50 19.87
N ALA A 405 -2.19 -12.72 20.34
CA ALA A 405 -1.66 -13.94 19.75
C ALA A 405 -2.15 -14.12 18.30
N ALA A 406 -3.46 -14.01 18.07
CA ALA A 406 -4.05 -14.12 16.73
C ALA A 406 -3.49 -13.08 15.76
N ALA A 407 -3.20 -11.85 16.23
CA ALA A 407 -2.62 -10.78 15.43
C ALA A 407 -1.19 -11.12 14.95
N LEU A 408 -0.36 -11.63 15.86
CA LEU A 408 1.02 -12.03 15.55
C LEU A 408 1.06 -13.19 14.55
N ASP A 409 0.27 -14.21 14.76
CA ASP A 409 0.17 -15.35 13.85
C ASP A 409 -0.25 -14.90 12.44
N ARG A 410 -1.27 -14.06 12.36
CA ARG A 410 -1.78 -13.56 11.09
C ARG A 410 -0.77 -12.69 10.33
N VAL A 411 -0.02 -11.84 11.05
CA VAL A 411 1.05 -11.03 10.45
C VAL A 411 2.16 -11.91 9.89
N ALA A 412 2.62 -12.91 10.66
CA ALA A 412 3.66 -13.83 10.22
C ALA A 412 3.27 -14.61 8.96
N GLU A 413 2.00 -15.02 8.86
CA GLU A 413 1.51 -15.79 7.71
C GLU A 413 1.31 -14.94 6.45
N ARG A 414 0.88 -13.67 6.56
CA ARG A 414 0.29 -12.95 5.44
C ARG A 414 0.97 -11.65 5.03
N PHE A 415 1.71 -10.99 5.95
CA PHE A 415 2.13 -9.59 5.74
C PHE A 415 3.65 -9.38 5.74
N ALA A 416 4.42 -10.42 5.39
CA ALA A 416 5.87 -10.29 5.21
C ALA A 416 6.20 -9.57 3.89
N TRP A 417 7.01 -8.50 3.95
CA TRP A 417 7.42 -7.75 2.75
C TRP A 417 8.14 -8.60 1.70
N GLN A 418 8.88 -9.65 2.12
CA GLN A 418 9.53 -10.58 1.21
C GLN A 418 8.52 -11.35 0.35
N ALA A 419 7.38 -11.73 0.93
CA ALA A 419 6.30 -12.39 0.19
C ALA A 419 5.63 -11.42 -0.81
N VAL A 420 5.44 -10.17 -0.40
CA VAL A 420 4.93 -9.09 -1.27
C VAL A 420 5.85 -8.88 -2.47
N ALA A 421 7.17 -8.78 -2.26
CA ALA A 421 8.15 -8.61 -3.34
C ALA A 421 8.14 -9.80 -4.31
N ARG A 422 8.13 -11.04 -3.82
CA ARG A 422 8.02 -12.24 -4.69
C ARG A 422 6.73 -12.24 -5.51
N SER A 423 5.60 -11.90 -4.91
CA SER A 423 4.32 -11.78 -5.61
C SER A 423 4.36 -10.67 -6.67
N THR A 424 5.00 -9.55 -6.36
CA THR A 424 5.20 -8.42 -7.29
C THR A 424 6.06 -8.85 -8.49
N VAL A 425 7.16 -9.58 -8.28
CA VAL A 425 8.01 -10.13 -9.36
C VAL A 425 7.21 -11.08 -10.25
N ALA A 426 6.32 -11.91 -9.68
CA ALA A 426 5.47 -12.78 -10.47
C ALA A 426 4.56 -11.98 -11.42
N GLU A 427 4.00 -10.85 -10.97
CA GLU A 427 3.20 -9.97 -11.85
C GLU A 427 4.06 -9.26 -12.91
N TYR A 428 5.30 -8.88 -12.60
CA TYR A 428 6.23 -8.34 -13.59
C TYR A 428 6.49 -9.36 -14.71
N ARG A 429 6.80 -10.59 -14.36
CA ARG A 429 7.06 -11.66 -15.33
C ARG A 429 5.84 -11.99 -16.19
N ARG A 430 4.62 -11.93 -15.60
CA ARG A 430 3.37 -12.05 -16.38
C ARG A 430 3.21 -10.92 -17.39
N ALA A 431 3.47 -9.68 -16.98
CA ALA A 431 3.38 -8.51 -17.86
C ALA A 431 4.38 -8.61 -19.03
N MET A 432 5.60 -9.04 -18.73
CA MET A 432 6.65 -9.28 -19.74
C MET A 432 6.24 -10.38 -20.74
N ALA A 433 5.73 -11.50 -20.24
CA ALA A 433 5.28 -12.61 -21.07
C ALA A 433 4.08 -12.23 -21.97
N ALA A 434 3.20 -11.35 -21.52
CA ALA A 434 2.06 -10.88 -22.31
C ALA A 434 2.45 -9.97 -23.49
N LEU A 435 3.62 -9.31 -23.42
CA LEU A 435 4.17 -8.46 -24.47
C LEU A 435 5.14 -9.22 -25.42
N ALA A 436 5.67 -10.37 -24.99
CA ALA A 436 6.51 -11.18 -25.87
C ALA A 436 5.71 -11.56 -27.13
N PRO A 437 6.30 -11.45 -28.35
CA PRO A 437 5.62 -11.88 -29.55
C PRO A 437 5.21 -13.34 -29.37
N ARG A 438 3.91 -13.63 -29.52
CA ARG A 438 3.43 -15.00 -29.53
C ARG A 438 4.17 -15.71 -30.66
N GLY A 439 5.14 -16.56 -30.29
CA GLY A 439 5.89 -17.36 -31.26
C GLY A 439 4.91 -18.00 -32.22
N THR A 440 5.12 -17.79 -33.51
CA THR A 440 4.48 -18.55 -34.57
C THR A 440 4.61 -20.02 -34.19
N THR A 441 3.52 -20.65 -33.82
CA THR A 441 3.45 -22.11 -33.69
C THR A 441 4.01 -22.67 -34.99
N ALA A 442 5.16 -23.33 -34.90
CA ALA A 442 5.70 -24.05 -36.02
C ALA A 442 4.58 -24.96 -36.54
N GLY A 443 4.09 -24.67 -37.74
CA GLY A 443 3.11 -25.49 -38.39
C GLY A 443 3.68 -26.91 -38.49
N PRO A 444 2.82 -27.94 -38.49
CA PRO A 444 3.27 -29.32 -38.54
C PRO A 444 4.18 -29.51 -39.78
N ALA A 445 5.38 -29.99 -39.56
CA ALA A 445 6.34 -30.33 -40.61
C ALA A 445 5.62 -31.21 -41.65
N ARG A 446 5.48 -30.70 -42.87
CA ARG A 446 5.05 -31.53 -43.99
C ARG A 446 6.03 -32.69 -44.08
N GLN A 447 5.58 -33.89 -43.73
CA GLN A 447 6.26 -35.14 -44.09
C GLN A 447 6.35 -35.19 -45.61
N ALA A 448 7.56 -35.04 -46.10
CA ALA A 448 7.84 -35.35 -47.50
C ALA A 448 7.62 -36.85 -47.71
N ALA A 449 6.56 -37.19 -48.43
CA ALA A 449 6.32 -38.53 -48.91
C ALA A 449 7.42 -38.88 -49.93
N SER A 450 8.34 -39.74 -49.52
CA SER A 450 9.26 -40.40 -50.44
C SER A 450 8.50 -41.44 -51.25
N SER A 451 8.15 -41.11 -52.47
CA SER A 451 7.68 -42.07 -53.46
C SER A 451 8.89 -42.84 -54.02
N SER A 452 9.13 -44.04 -53.54
CA SER A 452 9.96 -45.05 -54.23
C SER A 452 9.06 -45.75 -55.24
N GLY A 453 9.24 -45.42 -56.52
CA GLY A 453 8.68 -46.18 -57.60
C GLY A 453 9.61 -47.35 -57.94
N PRO A 454 9.11 -48.53 -58.40
CA PRO A 454 9.92 -49.71 -58.71
C PRO A 454 10.56 -49.58 -60.06
N ALA A 455 11.84 -49.97 -60.13
CA ALA A 455 12.54 -50.21 -61.41
C ALA A 455 12.05 -51.53 -62.01
N ALA A 456 11.68 -51.49 -63.29
CA ALA A 456 11.45 -52.64 -64.08
C ALA A 456 12.44 -52.64 -65.24
N CYS A 457 13.11 -53.81 -65.45
CA CYS A 457 13.97 -54.28 -66.50
C CYS A 457 15.13 -53.42 -66.93
#